data_7a84d4f45aefe6332e2b23826a3689a9
#
_entry.id   7a84d4f45aefe6332e2b23826a3689a9
#
_cell.length_a   1.000
_cell.length_b   1.000
_cell.length_c   1.000
_cell.angle_alpha   90.00
_cell.angle_beta   90.00
_cell.angle_gamma   90.00
#
_symmetry.space_group_name_H-M   'P 1'
#
loop_
_entity.id
_entity.type
_entity.pdbx_description
1 polymer ?
#
loop_
_entity_poly.entity_id
_entity_poly.type
_entity_poly.pdbx_seq_one_letter_code
_entity_poly.pdbx_strand_id
1 'polypeptide(L)'
;MRSAVIVGAGVGGLTAAIALRAIGWKVSIFERWPRVVAEGTALGLRPDAQASLAALKLGERLRERTVPYRRAQIRTPGGRRLADLPLGRIERRGGAPVRMLSRVSLIELLLEEVDPETISTGVEVTDPAGLRAEHDLVIGADGVRSAVRQAFFGPGTRPRYAGIVAWRGVVEGFEPQDYGEAWGRGQMFGMTPQAPGVTNWYAPVRTPAGIRETLDDLRARFAGWHDPIPRVLAAADEGTVLRHEVHDLAPPLTSYVTGNVALIGDAAHAMTPALGQGACQALLDAIELAACLRDHPGDVEQALRAYDAKRRPATQRIVTASRWMTRLAGADRLTGPRNVLMRLLPM
;
A
#
# COMPACT_ATOMS: atom_id res chain seq x y z
N MET A 1 30.02 -7.56 -12.68
CA MET A 1 28.63 -7.80 -12.18
C MET A 1 28.06 -6.43 -11.89
N ARG A 2 26.85 -6.13 -12.38
CA ARG A 2 26.23 -4.83 -12.13
C ARG A 2 25.76 -4.71 -10.70
N SER A 3 25.83 -3.48 -10.16
CA SER A 3 25.45 -3.18 -8.79
C SER A 3 24.21 -2.29 -8.74
N ALA A 4 23.30 -2.61 -7.83
CA ALA A 4 22.15 -1.78 -7.50
C ALA A 4 22.12 -1.48 -6.00
N VAL A 5 21.84 -0.24 -5.65
CA VAL A 5 21.54 0.15 -4.28
C VAL A 5 20.06 0.51 -4.17
N ILE A 6 19.42 -0.02 -3.13
CA ILE A 6 18.01 0.20 -2.83
C ILE A 6 17.93 0.99 -1.53
N VAL A 7 17.23 2.10 -1.54
CA VAL A 7 16.98 2.90 -0.35
C VAL A 7 15.57 2.57 0.17
N GLY A 8 15.51 1.88 1.30
CA GLY A 8 14.30 1.42 1.98
C GLY A 8 14.03 -0.08 1.85
N ALA A 9 13.89 -0.78 2.98
CA ALA A 9 13.58 -2.21 3.11
C ALA A 9 12.07 -2.47 3.30
N GLY A 10 11.20 -1.68 2.68
CA GLY A 10 9.76 -1.95 2.64
C GLY A 10 9.39 -3.02 1.61
N VAL A 11 8.07 -3.27 1.42
CA VAL A 11 7.57 -4.27 0.46
C VAL A 11 8.19 -4.11 -0.93
N GLY A 12 8.23 -2.87 -1.47
CA GLY A 12 8.82 -2.63 -2.80
C GLY A 12 10.33 -2.89 -2.83
N GLY A 13 11.09 -2.40 -1.84
CA GLY A 13 12.54 -2.55 -1.80
C GLY A 13 12.99 -4.00 -1.65
N LEU A 14 12.37 -4.76 -0.74
CA LEU A 14 12.66 -6.19 -0.59
C LEU A 14 12.31 -6.98 -1.87
N THR A 15 11.15 -6.68 -2.47
CA THR A 15 10.77 -7.33 -3.74
C THR A 15 11.75 -7.00 -4.87
N ALA A 16 12.20 -5.74 -4.95
CA ALA A 16 13.19 -5.32 -5.95
C ALA A 16 14.53 -6.04 -5.74
N ALA A 17 14.97 -6.21 -4.49
CA ALA A 17 16.19 -6.96 -4.18
C ALA A 17 16.09 -8.41 -4.65
N ILE A 18 15.00 -9.11 -4.35
CA ILE A 18 14.77 -10.48 -4.77
C ILE A 18 14.75 -10.57 -6.31
N ALA A 19 14.00 -9.70 -6.98
CA ALA A 19 13.84 -9.72 -8.43
C ALA A 19 15.14 -9.39 -9.17
N LEU A 20 15.94 -8.44 -8.67
CA LEU A 20 17.23 -8.07 -9.26
C LEU A 20 18.28 -9.15 -9.04
N ARG A 21 18.34 -9.75 -7.87
CA ARG A 21 19.27 -10.89 -7.63
C ARG A 21 18.94 -12.06 -8.54
N ALA A 22 17.66 -12.32 -8.81
CA ALA A 22 17.24 -13.40 -9.73
C ALA A 22 17.74 -13.20 -11.17
N ILE A 23 18.05 -11.96 -11.57
CA ILE A 23 18.64 -11.63 -12.88
C ILE A 23 20.15 -11.30 -12.82
N GLY A 24 20.82 -11.68 -11.71
CA GLY A 24 22.28 -11.62 -11.57
C GLY A 24 22.87 -10.26 -11.15
N TRP A 25 22.08 -9.37 -10.58
CA TRP A 25 22.61 -8.12 -10.02
C TRP A 25 23.14 -8.31 -8.60
N LYS A 26 24.22 -7.60 -8.27
CA LYS A 26 24.64 -7.42 -6.88
C LYS A 26 23.78 -6.31 -6.27
N VAL A 27 23.14 -6.59 -5.13
CA VAL A 27 22.18 -5.66 -4.51
C VAL A 27 22.63 -5.34 -3.08
N SER A 28 22.52 -4.06 -2.71
CA SER A 28 22.62 -3.58 -1.32
C SER A 28 21.35 -2.80 -0.97
N ILE A 29 20.88 -2.93 0.27
CA ILE A 29 19.70 -2.23 0.78
C ILE A 29 20.12 -1.38 1.98
N PHE A 30 19.76 -0.10 1.99
CA PHE A 30 19.88 0.77 3.15
C PHE A 30 18.52 0.99 3.79
N GLU A 31 18.40 0.66 5.08
CA GLU A 31 17.19 0.86 5.87
C GLU A 31 17.50 1.76 7.07
N ARG A 32 16.73 2.85 7.21
CA ARG A 32 16.96 3.84 8.27
C ARG A 32 16.68 3.32 9.69
N TRP A 33 15.77 2.36 9.82
CA TRP A 33 15.45 1.78 11.11
C TRP A 33 16.49 0.74 11.55
N PRO A 34 16.74 0.58 12.86
CA PRO A 34 17.71 -0.40 13.38
C PRO A 34 17.35 -1.86 13.04
N ARG A 35 16.15 -2.09 12.60
CA ARG A 35 15.64 -3.37 12.09
C ARG A 35 14.62 -3.10 11.00
N VAL A 36 14.40 -4.05 10.10
CA VAL A 36 13.32 -3.95 9.14
C VAL A 36 12.00 -3.97 9.92
N VAL A 37 11.29 -2.85 9.91
CA VAL A 37 10.07 -2.67 10.68
C VAL A 37 8.90 -3.23 9.92
N ALA A 38 8.31 -4.26 10.47
CA ALA A 38 7.07 -4.85 10.00
C ALA A 38 5.89 -4.28 10.78
N GLU A 39 5.61 -2.98 10.65
CA GLU A 39 4.42 -2.37 11.22
C GLU A 39 3.31 -2.29 10.18
N GLY A 40 2.09 -2.47 10.64
CA GLY A 40 0.90 -2.34 9.82
C GLY A 40 -0.08 -3.48 10.05
N THR A 41 -1.30 -3.21 9.66
CA THR A 41 -2.41 -4.16 9.75
C THR A 41 -2.54 -4.95 8.44
N ALA A 42 -3.73 -5.42 8.09
CA ALA A 42 -3.93 -6.19 6.88
C ALA A 42 -3.72 -5.38 5.61
N LEU A 43 -3.29 -6.08 4.57
CA LEU A 43 -3.29 -5.62 3.19
C LEU A 43 -3.91 -6.70 2.29
N GLY A 44 -4.50 -6.25 1.17
CA GLY A 44 -5.11 -7.13 0.19
C GLY A 44 -4.19 -7.30 -1.03
N LEU A 45 -3.86 -8.54 -1.35
CA LEU A 45 -3.12 -8.88 -2.56
C LEU A 45 -4.09 -9.25 -3.67
N ARG A 46 -4.10 -8.45 -4.73
CA ARG A 46 -4.86 -8.72 -5.95
C ARG A 46 -4.21 -9.85 -6.76
N PRO A 47 -4.94 -10.46 -7.70
CA PRO A 47 -4.42 -11.57 -8.51
C PRO A 47 -3.10 -11.27 -9.22
N ASP A 48 -2.93 -10.06 -9.75
CA ASP A 48 -1.72 -9.61 -10.44
C ASP A 48 -0.49 -9.59 -9.50
N ALA A 49 -0.64 -9.05 -8.28
CA ALA A 49 0.41 -9.06 -7.29
C ALA A 49 0.73 -10.49 -6.79
N GLN A 50 -0.30 -11.36 -6.65
CA GLN A 50 -0.11 -12.78 -6.31
C GLN A 50 0.68 -13.51 -7.42
N ALA A 51 0.32 -13.31 -8.69
CA ALA A 51 1.03 -13.88 -9.83
C ALA A 51 2.50 -13.42 -9.90
N SER A 52 2.73 -12.16 -9.57
CA SER A 52 4.08 -11.58 -9.51
C SER A 52 4.94 -12.22 -8.43
N LEU A 53 4.40 -12.44 -7.23
CA LEU A 53 5.10 -13.18 -6.17
C LEU A 53 5.30 -14.66 -6.53
N ALA A 54 4.34 -15.28 -7.22
CA ALA A 54 4.49 -16.65 -7.72
C ALA A 54 5.63 -16.78 -8.74
N ALA A 55 5.84 -15.78 -9.61
CA ALA A 55 6.98 -15.73 -10.53
C ALA A 55 8.33 -15.67 -9.79
N LEU A 56 8.36 -15.15 -8.56
CA LEU A 56 9.51 -15.20 -7.66
C LEU A 56 9.56 -16.48 -6.81
N LYS A 57 8.75 -17.51 -7.12
CA LYS A 57 8.64 -18.79 -6.40
C LYS A 57 8.05 -18.68 -4.98
N LEU A 58 7.38 -17.59 -4.67
CA LEU A 58 6.74 -17.34 -3.36
C LEU A 58 5.26 -17.72 -3.31
N GLY A 59 4.67 -18.21 -4.41
CA GLY A 59 3.22 -18.39 -4.53
C GLY A 59 2.60 -19.41 -3.56
N GLU A 60 3.28 -20.50 -3.24
CA GLU A 60 2.80 -21.51 -2.30
C GLU A 60 2.84 -21.00 -0.87
N ARG A 61 3.99 -20.53 -0.42
CA ARG A 61 4.20 -19.93 0.91
C ARG A 61 3.30 -18.72 1.15
N LEU A 62 3.01 -17.93 0.10
CA LEU A 62 2.03 -16.85 0.17
C LEU A 62 0.62 -17.39 0.44
N ARG A 63 0.22 -18.47 -0.23
CA ARG A 63 -1.12 -19.07 -0.05
C ARG A 63 -1.34 -19.57 1.37
N GLU A 64 -0.32 -20.16 2.00
CA GLU A 64 -0.35 -20.63 3.37
C GLU A 64 -0.55 -19.51 4.40
N ARG A 65 -0.02 -18.31 4.11
CA ARG A 65 -0.06 -17.13 5.00
C ARG A 65 -1.23 -16.19 4.76
N THR A 66 -2.14 -16.54 3.84
CA THR A 66 -3.20 -15.63 3.41
C THR A 66 -4.58 -16.27 3.48
N VAL A 67 -5.61 -15.46 3.72
CA VAL A 67 -7.01 -15.86 3.66
C VAL A 67 -7.72 -15.22 2.45
N PRO A 68 -8.65 -15.93 1.78
CA PRO A 68 -9.39 -15.37 0.65
C PRO A 68 -10.43 -14.35 1.11
N TYR A 69 -10.55 -13.24 0.39
CA TYR A 69 -11.54 -12.19 0.60
C TYR A 69 -12.44 -12.09 -0.62
N ARG A 70 -13.63 -12.73 -0.57
CA ARG A 70 -14.52 -12.90 -1.72
C ARG A 70 -15.79 -12.07 -1.67
N ARG A 71 -16.24 -11.70 -0.45
CA ARG A 71 -17.49 -10.97 -0.25
C ARG A 71 -17.28 -9.83 0.72
N ALA A 72 -17.80 -8.67 0.34
CA ALA A 72 -17.81 -7.50 1.21
C ALA A 72 -18.90 -6.54 0.76
N GLN A 73 -19.47 -5.83 1.70
CA GLN A 73 -20.58 -4.91 1.46
C GLN A 73 -20.21 -3.49 1.86
N ILE A 74 -20.77 -2.53 1.16
CA ILE A 74 -20.78 -1.13 1.58
C ILE A 74 -22.15 -0.86 2.22
N ARG A 75 -22.13 -0.34 3.44
CA ARG A 75 -23.31 -0.04 4.24
C ARG A 75 -23.37 1.43 4.65
N THR A 76 -24.53 1.89 5.10
CA THR A 76 -24.68 3.16 5.83
C THR A 76 -24.25 2.98 7.29
N PRO A 77 -24.06 4.07 8.08
CA PRO A 77 -23.85 3.99 9.52
C PRO A 77 -24.91 3.18 10.28
N GLY A 78 -26.17 3.22 9.82
CA GLY A 78 -27.27 2.42 10.39
C GLY A 78 -27.37 1.00 9.82
N GLY A 79 -26.35 0.48 9.13
CA GLY A 79 -26.28 -0.91 8.67
C GLY A 79 -26.98 -1.22 7.34
N ARG A 80 -27.72 -0.26 6.74
CA ARG A 80 -28.42 -0.50 5.46
C ARG A 80 -27.40 -0.67 4.32
N ARG A 81 -27.50 -1.78 3.58
CA ARG A 81 -26.66 -2.08 2.41
C ARG A 81 -26.83 -1.01 1.32
N LEU A 82 -25.71 -0.59 0.75
CA LEU A 82 -25.63 0.33 -0.39
C LEU A 82 -25.17 -0.39 -1.66
N ALA A 83 -24.10 -1.18 -1.56
CA ALA A 83 -23.50 -1.89 -2.69
C ALA A 83 -22.66 -3.08 -2.20
N ASP A 84 -22.19 -3.91 -3.12
CA ASP A 84 -21.13 -4.90 -2.85
C ASP A 84 -19.78 -4.35 -3.34
N LEU A 85 -18.70 -4.70 -2.67
CA LEU A 85 -17.37 -4.48 -3.24
C LEU A 85 -17.15 -5.42 -4.43
N PRO A 86 -16.47 -5.00 -5.50
CA PRO A 86 -16.39 -5.76 -6.76
C PRO A 86 -15.39 -6.94 -6.69
N LEU A 87 -15.30 -7.62 -5.55
CA LEU A 87 -14.35 -8.73 -5.30
C LEU A 87 -14.55 -9.89 -6.27
N GLY A 88 -15.80 -10.28 -6.52
CA GLY A 88 -16.12 -11.32 -7.48
C GLY A 88 -15.75 -10.97 -8.93
N ARG A 89 -15.84 -9.69 -9.32
CA ARG A 89 -15.36 -9.21 -10.62
C ARG A 89 -13.83 -9.29 -10.72
N ILE A 90 -13.13 -8.93 -9.63
CA ILE A 90 -11.68 -9.05 -9.55
C ILE A 90 -11.25 -10.50 -9.70
N GLU A 91 -11.90 -11.42 -8.98
CA GLU A 91 -11.63 -12.85 -9.04
C GLU A 91 -11.86 -13.41 -10.44
N ARG A 92 -13.01 -13.12 -11.07
CA ARG A 92 -13.31 -13.58 -12.45
C ARG A 92 -12.31 -13.07 -13.50
N ARG A 93 -11.84 -11.82 -13.37
CA ARG A 93 -10.89 -11.23 -14.32
C ARG A 93 -9.46 -11.68 -14.10
N GLY A 94 -9.08 -11.88 -12.85
CA GLY A 94 -7.71 -12.21 -12.46
C GLY A 94 -7.44 -13.68 -12.20
N GLY A 95 -8.47 -14.55 -12.24
CA GLY A 95 -8.33 -15.99 -12.03
C GLY A 95 -8.12 -16.42 -10.58
N ALA A 96 -8.08 -15.48 -9.63
CA ALA A 96 -7.88 -15.75 -8.21
C ALA A 96 -8.62 -14.70 -7.34
N PRO A 97 -9.05 -15.04 -6.11
CA PRO A 97 -9.63 -14.07 -5.20
C PRO A 97 -8.56 -13.07 -4.71
N VAL A 98 -9.01 -11.92 -4.23
CA VAL A 98 -8.15 -11.07 -3.37
C VAL A 98 -7.81 -11.88 -2.13
N ARG A 99 -6.54 -11.89 -1.73
CA ARG A 99 -6.07 -12.58 -0.54
C ARG A 99 -5.57 -11.56 0.47
N MET A 100 -5.95 -11.76 1.72
CA MET A 100 -5.59 -10.87 2.83
C MET A 100 -4.52 -11.51 3.70
N LEU A 101 -3.60 -10.68 4.18
CA LEU A 101 -2.61 -11.06 5.19
C LEU A 101 -2.17 -9.80 5.95
N SER A 102 -1.47 -9.97 7.06
CA SER A 102 -0.83 -8.84 7.73
C SER A 102 0.34 -8.31 6.90
N ARG A 103 0.63 -7.02 7.02
CA ARG A 103 1.86 -6.46 6.42
C ARG A 103 3.12 -7.09 7.00
N VAL A 104 3.07 -7.43 8.29
CA VAL A 104 4.15 -8.17 8.99
C VAL A 104 4.45 -9.47 8.26
N SER A 105 3.44 -10.30 8.04
CA SER A 105 3.57 -11.60 7.38
C SER A 105 4.11 -11.51 5.95
N LEU A 106 3.76 -10.43 5.21
CA LEU A 106 4.33 -10.21 3.88
C LEU A 106 5.81 -9.81 3.95
N ILE A 107 6.18 -8.93 4.88
CA ILE A 107 7.58 -8.52 5.06
C ILE A 107 8.44 -9.72 5.48
N GLU A 108 7.97 -10.53 6.42
CA GLU A 108 8.64 -11.76 6.84
C GLU A 108 8.86 -12.73 5.67
N LEU A 109 7.82 -12.97 4.87
CA LEU A 109 7.90 -13.79 3.66
C LEU A 109 8.98 -13.30 2.69
N LEU A 110 9.10 -11.97 2.50
CA LEU A 110 10.10 -11.38 1.62
C LEU A 110 11.50 -11.44 2.24
N LEU A 111 11.64 -11.23 3.55
CA LEU A 111 12.93 -11.30 4.25
C LEU A 111 13.55 -12.70 4.22
N GLU A 112 12.76 -13.75 4.22
CA GLU A 112 13.24 -15.14 4.09
C GLU A 112 13.99 -15.38 2.76
N GLU A 113 13.78 -14.54 1.73
CA GLU A 113 14.44 -14.61 0.42
C GLU A 113 15.63 -13.65 0.27
N VAL A 114 15.82 -12.75 1.21
CA VAL A 114 16.89 -11.75 1.16
C VAL A 114 17.98 -12.15 2.15
N ASP A 115 19.21 -12.32 1.65
CA ASP A 115 20.38 -12.54 2.49
C ASP A 115 20.53 -11.36 3.48
N PRO A 116 20.59 -11.61 4.79
CA PRO A 116 20.74 -10.56 5.79
C PRO A 116 21.93 -9.62 5.55
N GLU A 117 23.04 -10.11 5.00
CA GLU A 117 24.22 -9.30 4.66
C GLU A 117 23.94 -8.27 3.55
N THR A 118 22.85 -8.44 2.80
CA THR A 118 22.39 -7.49 1.78
C THR A 118 21.81 -6.22 2.39
N ILE A 119 21.33 -6.28 3.66
CA ILE A 119 20.59 -5.20 4.31
C ILE A 119 21.46 -4.53 5.37
N SER A 120 21.76 -3.25 5.18
CA SER A 120 22.37 -2.39 6.20
C SER A 120 21.25 -1.62 6.92
N THR A 121 20.91 -2.04 8.13
CA THR A 121 19.92 -1.37 8.98
C THR A 121 20.53 -0.24 9.81
N GLY A 122 19.71 0.73 10.27
CA GLY A 122 20.18 1.93 10.99
C GLY A 122 20.90 2.94 10.10
N VAL A 123 20.80 2.79 8.78
CA VAL A 123 21.47 3.67 7.80
C VAL A 123 20.42 4.57 7.13
N GLU A 124 20.36 5.82 7.55
CA GLU A 124 19.50 6.82 6.91
C GLU A 124 20.25 7.51 5.77
N VAL A 125 19.73 7.36 4.55
CA VAL A 125 20.28 8.03 3.36
C VAL A 125 19.65 9.43 3.28
N THR A 126 20.40 10.42 3.78
CA THR A 126 19.98 11.84 3.77
C THR A 126 20.45 12.56 2.51
N ASP A 127 21.58 12.16 1.96
CA ASP A 127 22.11 12.65 0.66
C ASP A 127 22.35 11.47 -0.29
N PRO A 128 21.38 11.17 -1.17
CA PRO A 128 21.53 10.07 -2.11
C PRO A 128 22.37 10.39 -3.35
N ALA A 129 22.90 11.61 -3.49
CA ALA A 129 23.63 12.01 -4.70
C ALA A 129 24.91 11.19 -4.92
N GLY A 130 25.64 10.86 -3.86
CA GLY A 130 26.84 10.02 -3.92
C GLY A 130 26.55 8.60 -4.42
N LEU A 131 25.41 8.02 -4.08
CA LEU A 131 25.01 6.67 -4.49
C LEU A 131 24.93 6.51 -6.00
N ARG A 132 24.58 7.59 -6.71
CA ARG A 132 24.47 7.60 -8.17
C ARG A 132 25.79 7.38 -8.88
N ALA A 133 26.90 7.84 -8.30
CA ALA A 133 28.24 7.67 -8.86
C ALA A 133 28.84 6.29 -8.54
N GLU A 134 28.42 5.66 -7.44
CA GLU A 134 29.00 4.43 -6.92
C GLU A 134 28.31 3.17 -7.44
N HIS A 135 27.08 3.30 -7.98
CA HIS A 135 26.25 2.17 -8.40
C HIS A 135 25.73 2.33 -9.83
N ASP A 136 25.57 1.21 -10.52
CA ASP A 136 24.97 1.19 -11.86
C ASP A 136 23.47 1.56 -11.83
N LEU A 137 22.81 1.36 -10.68
CA LEU A 137 21.38 1.65 -10.46
C LEU A 137 21.12 2.07 -9.02
N VAL A 138 20.36 3.14 -8.83
CA VAL A 138 19.83 3.58 -7.55
C VAL A 138 18.30 3.44 -7.56
N ILE A 139 17.74 2.75 -6.57
CA ILE A 139 16.29 2.57 -6.44
C ILE A 139 15.80 3.27 -5.17
N GLY A 140 14.96 4.29 -5.34
CA GLY A 140 14.23 4.92 -4.25
C GLY A 140 12.97 4.11 -3.93
N ALA A 141 13.01 3.39 -2.80
CA ALA A 141 11.91 2.63 -2.21
C ALA A 141 11.61 3.13 -0.78
N ASP A 142 12.00 4.35 -0.48
CA ASP A 142 12.04 5.01 0.82
C ASP A 142 10.71 5.70 1.21
N GLY A 143 9.65 5.30 0.55
CA GLY A 143 8.28 5.58 0.95
C GLY A 143 7.81 7.01 0.63
N VAL A 144 6.70 7.40 1.26
CA VAL A 144 6.00 8.65 0.93
C VAL A 144 6.86 9.90 1.13
N ARG A 145 7.78 9.90 2.11
CA ARG A 145 8.72 11.01 2.38
C ARG A 145 10.10 10.82 1.74
N SER A 146 10.16 10.17 0.61
CA SER A 146 11.38 9.78 -0.09
C SER A 146 12.42 10.90 -0.22
N ALA A 147 13.62 10.66 0.30
CA ALA A 147 14.80 11.51 0.14
C ALA A 147 15.36 11.39 -1.29
N VAL A 148 15.33 10.18 -1.87
CA VAL A 148 15.74 9.92 -3.25
C VAL A 148 14.89 10.75 -4.22
N ARG A 149 13.56 10.76 -4.03
CA ARG A 149 12.67 11.59 -4.86
C ARG A 149 12.99 13.08 -4.73
N GLN A 150 13.17 13.58 -3.52
CA GLN A 150 13.45 15.00 -3.32
C GLN A 150 14.80 15.43 -3.93
N ALA A 151 15.84 14.61 -3.81
CA ALA A 151 17.15 14.89 -4.34
C ALA A 151 17.20 14.91 -5.87
N PHE A 152 16.57 13.96 -6.53
CA PHE A 152 16.71 13.78 -7.97
C PHE A 152 15.53 14.33 -8.81
N PHE A 153 14.37 14.52 -8.21
CA PHE A 153 13.17 15.02 -8.91
C PHE A 153 12.71 16.39 -8.41
N GLY A 154 13.44 16.95 -7.45
CA GLY A 154 13.30 18.31 -6.98
C GLY A 154 12.36 18.49 -5.78
N PRO A 155 12.47 19.64 -5.07
CA PRO A 155 11.77 19.91 -3.83
C PRO A 155 10.24 20.06 -4.00
N GLY A 156 9.77 20.34 -5.21
CA GLY A 156 8.33 20.43 -5.55
C GLY A 156 7.60 19.10 -5.47
N THR A 157 8.31 17.99 -5.25
CA THR A 157 7.76 16.63 -5.18
C THR A 157 7.40 16.18 -3.75
N ARG A 158 7.27 17.10 -2.80
CA ARG A 158 6.89 16.79 -1.42
C ARG A 158 5.46 16.23 -1.34
N PRO A 159 5.22 15.24 -0.46
CA PRO A 159 3.89 14.70 -0.27
C PRO A 159 2.96 15.76 0.35
N ARG A 160 1.70 15.68 -0.02
CA ARG A 160 0.65 16.55 0.49
C ARG A 160 -0.24 15.77 1.46
N TYR A 161 -0.62 16.40 2.57
CA TYR A 161 -1.64 15.86 3.47
C TYR A 161 -3.00 15.78 2.73
N ALA A 162 -3.63 14.62 2.76
CA ALA A 162 -4.88 14.36 2.04
C ALA A 162 -6.14 14.81 2.80
N GLY A 163 -5.99 15.42 3.98
CA GLY A 163 -7.10 15.83 4.84
C GLY A 163 -7.76 14.69 5.60
N ILE A 164 -7.04 13.59 5.80
CA ILE A 164 -7.55 12.36 6.41
C ILE A 164 -6.51 11.80 7.38
N VAL A 165 -6.99 11.40 8.55
CA VAL A 165 -6.29 10.51 9.47
C VAL A 165 -6.87 9.10 9.32
N ALA A 166 -6.02 8.11 9.12
CA ALA A 166 -6.40 6.71 9.09
C ALA A 166 -6.03 6.02 10.40
N TRP A 167 -7.04 5.51 11.08
CA TRP A 167 -6.90 4.65 12.24
C TRP A 167 -6.96 3.20 11.78
N ARG A 168 -6.18 2.32 12.39
CA ARG A 168 -6.12 0.90 12.03
C ARG A 168 -5.83 0.07 13.26
N GLY A 169 -6.41 -1.10 13.31
CA GLY A 169 -6.13 -2.06 14.37
C GLY A 169 -6.57 -3.46 13.99
N VAL A 170 -6.35 -4.36 14.92
CA VAL A 170 -6.68 -5.77 14.77
C VAL A 170 -7.47 -6.20 16.01
N VAL A 171 -8.45 -7.09 15.82
CA VAL A 171 -9.17 -7.75 16.92
C VAL A 171 -9.05 -9.25 16.70
N GLU A 172 -8.51 -9.94 17.69
CA GLU A 172 -8.39 -11.39 17.72
C GLU A 172 -9.64 -12.04 18.33
N GLY A 173 -9.92 -13.29 17.96
CA GLY A 173 -11.07 -14.02 18.44
C GLY A 173 -12.42 -13.47 17.95
N PHE A 174 -12.42 -12.64 16.93
CA PHE A 174 -13.61 -12.01 16.40
C PHE A 174 -13.67 -12.11 14.87
N GLU A 175 -14.75 -12.69 14.38
CA GLU A 175 -15.10 -12.70 12.95
C GLU A 175 -16.53 -12.14 12.80
N PRO A 176 -16.71 -11.03 12.06
CA PRO A 176 -18.05 -10.52 11.79
C PRO A 176 -18.79 -11.42 10.81
N GLN A 177 -20.11 -11.45 10.87
CA GLN A 177 -20.95 -12.16 9.91
C GLN A 177 -20.69 -11.69 8.47
N ASP A 178 -20.51 -10.40 8.28
CA ASP A 178 -20.18 -9.76 7.00
C ASP A 178 -19.01 -8.80 7.14
N TYR A 179 -18.03 -8.94 6.27
CA TYR A 179 -16.97 -7.95 6.09
C TYR A 179 -17.41 -6.83 5.15
N GLY A 180 -16.68 -5.72 5.17
CA GLY A 180 -16.89 -4.60 4.26
C GLY A 180 -16.72 -3.26 4.93
N GLU A 181 -17.44 -2.26 4.44
CA GLU A 181 -17.29 -0.87 4.83
C GLU A 181 -18.63 -0.25 5.22
N ALA A 182 -18.63 0.64 6.18
CA ALA A 182 -19.73 1.54 6.45
C ALA A 182 -19.29 2.99 6.16
N TRP A 183 -20.09 3.71 5.36
CA TRP A 183 -19.76 5.04 4.87
C TRP A 183 -20.66 6.10 5.50
N GLY A 184 -20.09 6.96 6.35
CA GLY A 184 -20.74 8.08 7.01
C GLY A 184 -20.45 9.43 6.36
N ARG A 185 -20.59 10.48 7.16
CA ARG A 185 -20.26 11.87 6.80
C ARG A 185 -18.81 12.16 7.20
N GLY A 186 -17.93 12.33 6.22
CA GLY A 186 -16.52 12.62 6.47
C GLY A 186 -15.74 11.50 7.16
N GLN A 187 -16.32 10.31 7.31
CA GLN A 187 -15.72 9.18 8.02
C GLN A 187 -16.24 7.85 7.48
N MET A 188 -15.44 6.83 7.63
CA MET A 188 -15.72 5.49 7.17
C MET A 188 -15.17 4.49 8.19
N PHE A 189 -15.79 3.33 8.29
CA PHE A 189 -15.25 2.20 9.04
C PHE A 189 -15.24 0.97 8.15
N GLY A 190 -14.11 0.27 8.11
CA GLY A 190 -13.98 -0.95 7.32
C GLY A 190 -13.45 -2.11 8.14
N MET A 191 -13.89 -3.31 7.79
CA MET A 191 -13.41 -4.57 8.35
C MET A 191 -13.06 -5.54 7.23
N THR A 192 -11.94 -6.22 7.40
CA THR A 192 -11.49 -7.28 6.49
C THR A 192 -10.96 -8.47 7.28
N PRO A 193 -11.00 -9.69 6.74
CA PRO A 193 -10.26 -10.78 7.35
C PRO A 193 -8.75 -10.46 7.28
N GLN A 194 -7.97 -10.98 8.22
CA GLN A 194 -6.51 -10.91 8.18
C GLN A 194 -5.89 -12.30 8.28
N ALA A 195 -6.42 -13.12 9.16
CA ALA A 195 -6.10 -14.52 9.38
C ALA A 195 -7.37 -15.21 9.93
N PRO A 196 -7.41 -16.55 10.06
CA PRO A 196 -8.49 -17.23 10.75
C PRO A 196 -8.66 -16.69 12.18
N GLY A 197 -9.88 -16.28 12.55
CA GLY A 197 -10.18 -15.70 13.87
C GLY A 197 -9.65 -14.28 14.08
N VAL A 198 -9.06 -13.63 13.07
CA VAL A 198 -8.43 -12.31 13.19
C VAL A 198 -9.07 -11.33 12.22
N THR A 199 -9.70 -10.31 12.76
CA THR A 199 -10.31 -9.21 11.98
C THR A 199 -9.46 -7.96 12.06
N ASN A 200 -9.04 -7.49 10.89
CA ASN A 200 -8.47 -6.16 10.73
C ASN A 200 -9.59 -5.13 10.58
N TRP A 201 -9.42 -3.98 11.22
CA TRP A 201 -10.29 -2.83 11.02
C TRP A 201 -9.52 -1.57 10.65
N TYR A 202 -10.18 -0.65 9.98
CA TYR A 202 -9.65 0.66 9.62
C TYR A 202 -10.74 1.72 9.62
N ALA A 203 -10.38 2.92 10.05
CA ALA A 203 -11.29 4.06 10.11
C ALA A 203 -10.59 5.32 9.58
N PRO A 204 -10.71 5.63 8.29
CA PRO A 204 -10.30 6.92 7.75
C PRO A 204 -11.34 7.98 8.13
N VAL A 205 -10.85 9.03 8.80
CA VAL A 205 -11.65 10.17 9.27
C VAL A 205 -11.09 11.45 8.67
N ARG A 206 -11.95 12.29 8.12
CA ARG A 206 -11.56 13.64 7.71
C ARG A 206 -11.21 14.45 8.95
N THR A 207 -9.96 14.89 8.99
CA THR A 207 -9.42 15.62 10.13
C THR A 207 -8.60 16.80 9.59
N PRO A 208 -8.81 18.03 10.05
CA PRO A 208 -7.92 19.14 9.73
C PRO A 208 -6.49 18.87 10.16
N ALA A 209 -5.52 19.44 9.45
CA ALA A 209 -4.12 19.31 9.82
C ALA A 209 -3.87 19.82 11.25
N GLY A 210 -3.00 19.13 12.01
CA GLY A 210 -2.63 19.50 13.36
C GLY A 210 -3.62 19.08 14.46
N ILE A 211 -4.80 18.59 14.14
CA ILE A 211 -5.74 18.04 15.12
C ILE A 211 -5.27 16.65 15.57
N ARG A 212 -5.11 16.49 16.87
CA ARG A 212 -4.80 15.20 17.49
C ARG A 212 -6.05 14.66 18.18
N GLU A 213 -6.64 13.63 17.58
CA GLU A 213 -7.74 12.87 18.18
C GLU A 213 -7.18 11.66 18.92
N THR A 214 -7.84 11.29 20.01
CA THR A 214 -7.57 10.08 20.81
C THR A 214 -8.41 8.90 20.31
N LEU A 215 -8.14 7.70 20.84
CA LEU A 215 -8.98 6.53 20.56
C LEU A 215 -10.39 6.71 21.13
N ASP A 216 -10.55 7.44 22.26
CA ASP A 216 -11.85 7.72 22.84
C ASP A 216 -12.66 8.69 21.98
N ASP A 217 -12.03 9.68 21.36
CA ASP A 217 -12.69 10.54 20.36
C ASP A 217 -13.18 9.70 19.17
N LEU A 218 -12.38 8.73 18.73
CA LEU A 218 -12.78 7.80 17.67
C LEU A 218 -13.97 6.92 18.11
N ARG A 219 -13.94 6.36 19.32
CA ARG A 219 -15.04 5.59 19.90
C ARG A 219 -16.33 6.39 19.94
N ALA A 220 -16.27 7.64 20.41
CA ALA A 220 -17.42 8.54 20.46
C ALA A 220 -18.01 8.82 19.06
N ARG A 221 -17.16 8.99 18.02
CA ARG A 221 -17.62 9.21 16.63
C ARG A 221 -18.42 8.05 16.06
N PHE A 222 -18.12 6.82 16.46
CA PHE A 222 -18.72 5.61 15.93
C PHE A 222 -19.72 4.95 16.88
N ALA A 223 -19.99 5.53 18.06
CA ALA A 223 -20.88 4.94 19.09
C ALA A 223 -22.31 4.65 18.58
N GLY A 224 -22.84 5.49 17.68
CA GLY A 224 -24.19 5.32 17.10
C GLY A 224 -24.22 4.51 15.79
N TRP A 225 -23.11 3.86 15.41
CA TRP A 225 -23.07 3.05 14.20
C TRP A 225 -23.57 1.63 14.47
N HIS A 226 -23.94 0.92 13.39
CA HIS A 226 -24.46 -0.44 13.51
C HIS A 226 -23.39 -1.43 14.05
N ASP A 227 -23.85 -2.48 14.69
CA ASP A 227 -22.98 -3.60 15.06
C ASP A 227 -22.34 -4.24 13.82
N PRO A 228 -21.06 -4.68 13.95
CA PRO A 228 -20.29 -4.78 15.19
C PRO A 228 -19.32 -3.59 15.44
N ILE A 229 -19.44 -2.46 14.77
CA ILE A 229 -18.46 -1.36 14.77
C ILE A 229 -18.15 -0.84 16.19
N PRO A 230 -19.15 -0.48 17.04
CA PRO A 230 -18.84 -0.01 18.40
C PRO A 230 -18.15 -1.08 19.25
N ARG A 231 -18.50 -2.35 19.05
CA ARG A 231 -17.88 -3.48 19.79
C ARG A 231 -16.43 -3.70 19.40
N VAL A 232 -16.13 -3.60 18.11
CA VAL A 232 -14.74 -3.69 17.60
C VAL A 232 -13.88 -2.57 18.17
N LEU A 233 -14.40 -1.32 18.20
CA LEU A 233 -13.68 -0.20 18.78
C LEU A 233 -13.55 -0.27 20.30
N ALA A 234 -14.53 -0.85 21.00
CA ALA A 234 -14.44 -1.08 22.44
C ALA A 234 -13.36 -2.12 22.79
N ALA A 235 -13.18 -3.13 21.94
CA ALA A 235 -12.13 -4.15 22.09
C ALA A 235 -10.75 -3.69 21.59
N ALA A 236 -10.63 -2.53 20.94
CA ALA A 236 -9.35 -2.02 20.42
C ALA A 236 -8.45 -1.56 21.57
N ASP A 237 -7.19 -2.03 21.56
CA ASP A 237 -6.16 -1.64 22.52
C ASP A 237 -5.38 -0.43 21.99
N GLU A 238 -5.28 0.62 22.82
CA GLU A 238 -4.60 1.87 22.46
C GLU A 238 -3.10 1.65 22.15
N GLY A 239 -2.46 0.70 22.80
CA GLY A 239 -1.06 0.35 22.56
C GLY A 239 -0.78 -0.30 21.20
N THR A 240 -1.81 -0.85 20.55
CA THR A 240 -1.69 -1.54 19.26
C THR A 240 -2.36 -0.81 18.10
N VAL A 241 -3.18 0.20 18.40
CA VAL A 241 -3.88 0.99 17.38
C VAL A 241 -2.90 1.93 16.68
N LEU A 242 -2.86 1.83 15.36
CA LEU A 242 -2.05 2.71 14.51
C LEU A 242 -2.88 3.91 14.06
N ARG A 243 -2.28 5.11 14.19
CA ARG A 243 -2.85 6.38 13.73
C ARG A 243 -1.88 7.07 12.78
N HIS A 244 -2.30 7.28 11.53
CA HIS A 244 -1.46 7.89 10.51
C HIS A 244 -2.18 9.02 9.79
N GLU A 245 -1.49 10.12 9.55
CA GLU A 245 -1.87 11.10 8.55
C GLU A 245 -1.69 10.51 7.16
N VAL A 246 -2.74 10.57 6.34
CA VAL A 246 -2.67 10.10 4.96
C VAL A 246 -2.06 11.20 4.09
N HIS A 247 -1.00 10.85 3.38
CA HIS A 247 -0.35 11.73 2.42
C HIS A 247 -0.40 11.13 1.01
N ASP A 248 -0.50 11.98 0.00
CA ASP A 248 -0.40 11.58 -1.40
C ASP A 248 0.56 12.51 -2.18
N LEU A 249 0.99 12.07 -3.36
CA LEU A 249 1.77 12.89 -4.27
C LEU A 249 0.84 13.67 -5.21
N ALA A 250 0.79 15.01 -5.03
CA ALA A 250 0.07 15.89 -5.90
C ALA A 250 0.83 17.22 -6.05
N PRO A 251 1.16 17.64 -7.28
CA PRO A 251 0.89 16.95 -8.55
C PRO A 251 1.62 15.62 -8.71
N PRO A 252 1.16 14.74 -9.62
CA PRO A 252 1.88 13.49 -9.91
C PRO A 252 3.23 13.79 -10.58
N LEU A 253 4.19 12.89 -10.41
CA LEU A 253 5.50 13.00 -11.04
C LEU A 253 5.39 12.90 -12.57
N THR A 254 6.21 13.68 -13.28
CA THR A 254 6.30 13.64 -14.75
C THR A 254 7.14 12.46 -15.25
N SER A 255 8.01 11.91 -14.39
CA SER A 255 8.82 10.70 -14.62
C SER A 255 9.09 10.01 -13.30
N TYR A 256 9.29 8.68 -13.33
CA TYR A 256 9.77 7.88 -12.19
C TYR A 256 11.28 7.59 -12.29
N VAL A 257 11.92 8.07 -13.35
CA VAL A 257 13.33 7.78 -13.61
C VAL A 257 14.09 9.04 -14.00
N THR A 258 15.38 9.06 -13.66
CA THR A 258 16.34 10.09 -14.11
C THR A 258 17.75 9.54 -14.08
N GLY A 259 18.42 9.49 -15.25
CA GLY A 259 19.72 8.82 -15.42
C GLY A 259 19.63 7.36 -14.98
N ASN A 260 20.45 6.94 -14.02
CA ASN A 260 20.44 5.60 -13.42
C ASN A 260 19.64 5.51 -12.11
N VAL A 261 18.69 6.43 -11.86
CA VAL A 261 17.84 6.45 -10.67
C VAL A 261 16.41 6.07 -11.05
N ALA A 262 15.79 5.15 -10.32
CA ALA A 262 14.38 4.78 -10.43
C ALA A 262 13.66 4.91 -9.08
N LEU A 263 12.40 5.34 -9.11
CA LEU A 263 11.51 5.33 -7.95
C LEU A 263 10.49 4.21 -8.08
N ILE A 264 10.15 3.55 -6.96
CA ILE A 264 9.12 2.51 -6.88
C ILE A 264 8.19 2.74 -5.67
N GLY A 265 6.99 2.21 -5.75
CA GLY A 265 6.01 2.29 -4.65
C GLY A 265 5.66 3.72 -4.25
N ASP A 266 5.53 3.96 -2.95
CA ASP A 266 5.15 5.28 -2.41
C ASP A 266 6.18 6.38 -2.69
N ALA A 267 7.44 6.04 -2.98
CA ALA A 267 8.42 7.01 -3.44
C ALA A 267 8.05 7.58 -4.82
N ALA A 268 7.43 6.78 -5.69
CA ALA A 268 7.00 7.16 -7.04
C ALA A 268 5.57 7.69 -7.09
N HIS A 269 4.64 7.07 -6.35
CA HIS A 269 3.20 7.28 -6.55
C HIS A 269 2.37 7.12 -5.26
N ALA A 270 2.83 7.67 -4.13
CA ALA A 270 2.07 7.65 -2.89
C ALA A 270 0.60 8.04 -3.12
N MET A 271 -0.30 7.20 -2.63
CA MET A 271 -1.73 7.31 -2.87
C MET A 271 -2.55 7.15 -1.58
N THR A 272 -3.75 7.68 -1.59
CA THR A 272 -4.70 7.42 -0.50
C THR A 272 -5.08 5.92 -0.46
N PRO A 273 -5.41 5.35 0.71
CA PRO A 273 -5.63 3.91 0.84
C PRO A 273 -6.97 3.40 0.30
N ALA A 274 -7.83 4.26 -0.26
CA ALA A 274 -9.22 3.94 -0.60
C ALA A 274 -9.43 2.77 -1.57
N LEU A 275 -8.43 2.42 -2.38
CA LEU A 275 -8.48 1.25 -3.26
C LEU A 275 -7.67 0.05 -2.75
N GLY A 276 -6.96 0.19 -1.62
CA GLY A 276 -6.15 -0.88 -1.04
C GLY A 276 -5.02 -1.38 -1.93
N GLN A 277 -4.49 -0.55 -2.85
CA GLN A 277 -3.55 -1.02 -3.88
C GLN A 277 -2.09 -0.60 -3.70
N GLY A 278 -1.74 0.23 -2.71
CA GLY A 278 -0.38 0.75 -2.57
C GLY A 278 0.70 -0.34 -2.56
N ALA A 279 0.55 -1.34 -1.70
CA ALA A 279 1.50 -2.46 -1.61
C ALA A 279 1.54 -3.31 -2.90
N CYS A 280 0.39 -3.59 -3.52
CA CYS A 280 0.34 -4.31 -4.80
C CYS A 280 1.12 -3.57 -5.89
N GLN A 281 0.95 -2.24 -5.98
CA GLN A 281 1.65 -1.46 -6.99
C GLN A 281 3.17 -1.40 -6.74
N ALA A 282 3.61 -1.37 -5.48
CA ALA A 282 5.03 -1.44 -5.13
C ALA A 282 5.65 -2.79 -5.51
N LEU A 283 4.94 -3.91 -5.32
CA LEU A 283 5.36 -5.24 -5.80
C LEU A 283 5.49 -5.27 -7.33
N LEU A 284 4.45 -4.78 -8.03
CA LEU A 284 4.43 -4.75 -9.48
C LEU A 284 5.50 -3.85 -10.08
N ASP A 285 5.82 -2.72 -9.44
CA ASP A 285 6.91 -1.84 -9.85
C ASP A 285 8.26 -2.57 -9.79
N ALA A 286 8.54 -3.22 -8.67
CA ALA A 286 9.79 -3.93 -8.45
C ALA A 286 10.02 -5.03 -9.50
N ILE A 287 8.98 -5.79 -9.81
CA ILE A 287 9.05 -6.89 -10.79
C ILE A 287 9.15 -6.36 -12.21
N GLU A 288 8.39 -5.32 -12.57
CA GLU A 288 8.48 -4.71 -13.90
C GLU A 288 9.83 -4.06 -14.13
N LEU A 289 10.40 -3.40 -13.11
CA LEU A 289 11.75 -2.84 -13.19
C LEU A 289 12.79 -3.91 -13.49
N ALA A 290 12.75 -5.03 -12.75
CA ALA A 290 13.66 -6.14 -13.00
C ALA A 290 13.44 -6.78 -14.38
N ALA A 291 12.20 -6.90 -14.85
CA ALA A 291 11.90 -7.39 -16.18
C ALA A 291 12.47 -6.48 -17.28
N CYS A 292 12.30 -5.16 -17.15
CA CYS A 292 12.89 -4.22 -18.10
C CYS A 292 14.41 -4.27 -18.12
N LEU A 293 15.05 -4.43 -16.95
CA LEU A 293 16.53 -4.57 -16.87
C LEU A 293 17.03 -5.88 -17.48
N ARG A 294 16.29 -6.96 -17.35
CA ARG A 294 16.57 -8.24 -17.99
C ARG A 294 16.46 -8.15 -19.53
N ASP A 295 15.40 -7.46 -20.00
CA ASP A 295 15.09 -7.34 -21.43
C ASP A 295 16.05 -6.35 -22.16
N HIS A 296 16.78 -5.49 -21.42
CA HIS A 296 17.78 -4.55 -21.92
C HIS A 296 19.15 -4.73 -21.21
N PRO A 297 19.81 -5.87 -21.35
CA PRO A 297 20.96 -6.24 -20.51
C PRO A 297 22.19 -5.35 -20.69
N GLY A 298 22.25 -4.55 -21.76
CA GLY A 298 23.35 -3.63 -22.07
C GLY A 298 23.10 -2.19 -21.66
N ASP A 299 21.86 -1.77 -21.49
CA ASP A 299 21.45 -0.37 -21.41
C ASP A 299 20.46 -0.14 -20.27
N VAL A 300 21.00 0.27 -19.10
CA VAL A 300 20.20 0.58 -17.91
C VAL A 300 19.23 1.74 -18.20
N GLU A 301 19.66 2.74 -18.94
CA GLU A 301 18.85 3.93 -19.21
C GLU A 301 17.64 3.57 -20.10
N GLN A 302 17.84 2.72 -21.10
CA GLN A 302 16.73 2.21 -21.92
C GLN A 302 15.78 1.36 -21.10
N ALA A 303 16.28 0.49 -20.23
CA ALA A 303 15.46 -0.30 -19.30
C ALA A 303 14.60 0.58 -18.40
N LEU A 304 15.19 1.64 -17.84
CA LEU A 304 14.48 2.58 -16.98
C LEU A 304 13.41 3.37 -17.75
N ARG A 305 13.70 3.82 -18.97
CA ARG A 305 12.67 4.44 -19.83
C ARG A 305 11.51 3.50 -20.13
N ALA A 306 11.80 2.22 -20.39
CA ALA A 306 10.76 1.20 -20.62
C ALA A 306 9.91 0.97 -19.34
N TYR A 307 10.56 0.91 -18.17
CA TYR A 307 9.88 0.84 -16.89
C TYR A 307 8.93 2.03 -16.66
N ASP A 308 9.43 3.27 -16.82
CA ASP A 308 8.62 4.49 -16.66
C ASP A 308 7.41 4.50 -17.59
N ALA A 309 7.63 4.17 -18.86
CA ALA A 309 6.58 4.14 -19.88
C ALA A 309 5.44 3.15 -19.54
N LYS A 310 5.76 2.02 -18.91
CA LYS A 310 4.78 1.01 -18.51
C LYS A 310 4.10 1.36 -17.19
N ARG A 311 4.89 1.70 -16.15
CA ARG A 311 4.38 1.80 -14.79
C ARG A 311 3.74 3.15 -14.47
N ARG A 312 4.35 4.25 -14.89
CA ARG A 312 3.86 5.58 -14.55
C ARG A 312 2.41 5.85 -14.99
N PRO A 313 2.00 5.64 -16.25
CA PRO A 313 0.61 5.86 -16.64
C PRO A 313 -0.38 4.95 -15.90
N ALA A 314 0.01 3.69 -15.65
CA ALA A 314 -0.83 2.73 -14.95
C ALA A 314 -1.08 3.14 -13.50
N THR A 315 -0.02 3.46 -12.76
CA THR A 315 -0.12 3.83 -11.34
C THR A 315 -0.76 5.20 -11.14
N GLN A 316 -0.51 6.18 -12.02
CA GLN A 316 -1.17 7.51 -11.94
C GLN A 316 -2.68 7.44 -12.13
N ARG A 317 -3.19 6.51 -12.96
CA ARG A 317 -4.63 6.24 -13.05
C ARG A 317 -5.18 5.72 -11.72
N ILE A 318 -4.46 4.83 -11.05
CA ILE A 318 -4.84 4.28 -9.75
C ILE A 318 -4.80 5.36 -8.67
N VAL A 319 -3.75 6.21 -8.64
CA VAL A 319 -3.66 7.37 -7.74
C VAL A 319 -4.86 8.29 -7.90
N THR A 320 -5.22 8.62 -9.14
CA THR A 320 -6.36 9.48 -9.46
C THR A 320 -7.68 8.84 -9.02
N ALA A 321 -7.87 7.57 -9.34
CA ALA A 321 -9.07 6.80 -8.93
C ALA A 321 -9.15 6.68 -7.39
N SER A 322 -8.03 6.47 -6.71
CA SER A 322 -7.98 6.39 -5.25
C SER A 322 -8.36 7.73 -4.59
N ARG A 323 -7.87 8.85 -5.11
CA ARG A 323 -8.29 10.19 -4.66
C ARG A 323 -9.79 10.43 -4.85
N TRP A 324 -10.31 10.05 -6.01
CA TRP A 324 -11.74 10.18 -6.28
C TRP A 324 -12.57 9.33 -5.33
N MET A 325 -12.18 8.07 -5.13
CA MET A 325 -12.84 7.16 -4.19
C MET A 325 -12.77 7.69 -2.75
N THR A 326 -11.64 8.23 -2.34
CA THR A 326 -11.47 8.87 -1.03
C THR A 326 -12.44 10.04 -0.83
N ARG A 327 -12.61 10.89 -1.85
CA ARG A 327 -13.57 12.00 -1.80
C ARG A 327 -15.00 11.52 -1.77
N LEU A 328 -15.32 10.47 -2.52
CA LEU A 328 -16.65 9.87 -2.58
C LEU A 328 -17.02 9.22 -1.24
N ALA A 329 -16.17 8.31 -0.74
CA ALA A 329 -16.41 7.60 0.52
C ALA A 329 -16.44 8.55 1.72
N GLY A 330 -15.49 9.50 1.77
CA GLY A 330 -15.38 10.52 2.82
C GLY A 330 -16.20 11.80 2.60
N ALA A 331 -17.21 11.78 1.73
CA ALA A 331 -18.06 12.95 1.52
C ALA A 331 -18.80 13.34 2.80
N ASP A 332 -18.71 14.61 3.20
CA ASP A 332 -19.41 15.19 4.36
C ASP A 332 -20.75 15.84 3.97
N ARG A 333 -20.88 16.25 2.71
CA ARG A 333 -22.11 16.78 2.11
C ARG A 333 -22.59 15.82 1.04
N LEU A 334 -23.88 15.94 0.67
CA LEU A 334 -24.50 15.12 -0.40
C LEU A 334 -24.42 13.61 -0.16
N THR A 335 -24.41 13.15 1.10
CA THR A 335 -24.39 11.72 1.42
C THR A 335 -25.64 10.98 0.92
N GLY A 336 -26.81 11.65 0.86
CA GLY A 336 -28.04 11.11 0.27
C GLY A 336 -27.86 10.78 -1.22
N PRO A 337 -27.55 11.75 -2.08
CA PRO A 337 -27.25 11.51 -3.51
C PRO A 337 -26.13 10.48 -3.73
N ARG A 338 -25.04 10.53 -2.95
CA ARG A 338 -23.98 9.50 -2.98
C ARG A 338 -24.54 8.10 -2.76
N ASN A 339 -25.36 7.93 -1.72
CA ASN A 339 -25.91 6.63 -1.35
C ASN A 339 -26.90 6.10 -2.41
N VAL A 340 -27.64 6.98 -3.08
CA VAL A 340 -28.49 6.62 -4.23
C VAL A 340 -27.62 6.15 -5.39
N LEU A 341 -26.59 6.92 -5.74
CA LEU A 341 -25.65 6.57 -6.81
C LEU A 341 -25.02 5.19 -6.58
N MET A 342 -24.56 4.93 -5.34
CA MET A 342 -23.94 3.65 -4.98
C MET A 342 -24.87 2.44 -5.16
N ARG A 343 -26.19 2.62 -5.01
CA ARG A 343 -27.17 1.55 -5.23
C ARG A 343 -27.44 1.27 -6.70
N LEU A 344 -27.23 2.28 -7.55
CA LEU A 344 -27.53 2.18 -8.98
C LEU A 344 -26.30 1.73 -9.81
N LEU A 345 -25.09 1.84 -9.25
CA LEU A 345 -23.89 1.39 -9.94
C LEU A 345 -23.78 -0.13 -9.88
N PRO A 346 -23.69 -0.83 -11.02
CA PRO A 346 -23.34 -2.24 -11.07
C PRO A 346 -21.86 -2.38 -10.68
N MET A 347 -21.59 -2.70 -9.44
CA MET A 347 -20.24 -2.91 -8.93
C MET A 347 -19.77 -4.35 -9.08
#